data_128f8f52822feb57877d9ce4607ac58f
#
_entry.id   128f8f52822feb57877d9ce4607ac58f
#
_cell.length_a   1.000
_cell.length_b   1.000
_cell.length_c   1.000
_cell.angle_alpha   90.00
_cell.angle_beta   90.00
_cell.angle_gamma   90.00
#
_symmetry.space_group_name_H-M   'P 1'
#
loop_
_entity.id
_entity.type
_entity.pdbx_description
1 polymer ?
#
loop_
_entity_poly.entity_id
_entity_poly.type
_entity_poly.pdbx_seq_one_letter_code
_entity_poly.pdbx_strand_id
1 'polypeptide(L)'
;MLEPIKEQEVLDLLTSYANKPVYLHVETTNGAYANHFDQQVFNAGTFLRNILVTYEHAQLKGGEKDPYRVGLKLRDGGWVYVQGLTHYETNDDNEFLIAGFNYEGQLAATIETVSYT
;
A
#
# COMPACT_ATOMS: atom_id res chain seq x y z
N MET A 1 11.09 8.24 7.20
CA MET A 1 10.02 8.60 8.15
C MET A 1 8.69 8.75 7.41
N LEU A 2 7.64 8.15 7.93
CA LEU A 2 6.31 8.25 7.33
C LEU A 2 5.78 9.67 7.38
N GLU A 3 5.27 10.15 6.27
CA GLU A 3 4.64 11.48 6.21
C GLU A 3 3.31 11.39 5.48
N PRO A 4 2.39 12.35 5.72
CA PRO A 4 1.10 12.34 5.02
C PRO A 4 1.28 12.33 3.51
N ILE A 5 0.38 11.61 2.82
CA ILE A 5 0.47 11.46 1.39
C ILE A 5 0.42 12.82 0.70
N LYS A 6 1.41 13.06 -0.15
CA LYS A 6 1.43 14.16 -1.12
C LYS A 6 1.08 13.54 -2.46
N GLU A 7 -0.12 13.80 -2.93
CA GLU A 7 -0.74 13.06 -4.03
C GLU A 7 0.15 12.96 -5.27
N GLN A 8 0.65 14.09 -5.76
CA GLN A 8 1.44 14.08 -6.99
C GLN A 8 2.78 13.37 -6.80
N GLU A 9 3.42 13.57 -5.66
CA GLU A 9 4.70 12.93 -5.36
C GLU A 9 4.56 11.42 -5.28
N VAL A 10 3.50 10.95 -4.61
CA VAL A 10 3.25 9.51 -4.49
C VAL A 10 2.93 8.89 -5.86
N LEU A 11 2.10 9.58 -6.66
CA LEU A 11 1.78 9.08 -8.00
C LEU A 11 3.02 9.04 -8.89
N ASP A 12 3.88 10.04 -8.81
CA ASP A 12 5.13 10.06 -9.58
C ASP A 12 6.05 8.92 -9.16
N LEU A 13 6.14 8.65 -7.86
CA LEU A 13 6.94 7.53 -7.36
C LEU A 13 6.39 6.18 -7.83
N LEU A 14 5.10 5.97 -7.73
CA LEU A 14 4.47 4.74 -8.23
C LEU A 14 4.72 4.57 -9.72
N THR A 15 4.61 5.65 -10.49
CA THR A 15 4.83 5.61 -11.93
C THR A 15 6.29 5.30 -12.26
N SER A 16 7.22 5.74 -11.42
CA SER A 16 8.64 5.48 -11.65
C SER A 16 9.01 4.01 -11.56
N TYR A 17 8.22 3.20 -10.85
CA TYR A 17 8.42 1.75 -10.76
C TYR A 17 7.67 0.98 -11.84
N ALA A 18 6.85 1.65 -12.66
CA ALA A 18 6.07 0.98 -13.70
C ALA A 18 6.96 0.43 -14.82
N ASN A 19 6.50 -0.63 -15.45
CA ASN A 19 7.15 -1.29 -16.60
C ASN A 19 8.51 -1.91 -16.25
N LYS A 20 8.72 -2.24 -14.99
CA LYS A 20 9.90 -2.94 -14.50
C LYS A 20 9.46 -4.01 -13.51
N PRO A 21 10.22 -5.11 -13.41
CA PRO A 21 9.89 -6.09 -12.36
C PRO A 21 10.11 -5.48 -10.98
N VAL A 22 9.16 -5.69 -10.10
CA VAL A 22 9.25 -5.25 -8.71
C VAL A 22 8.71 -6.35 -7.80
N TYR A 23 9.20 -6.38 -6.57
CA TYR A 23 8.59 -7.17 -5.51
C TYR A 23 7.51 -6.34 -4.87
N LEU A 24 6.32 -6.90 -4.80
CA LEU A 24 5.15 -6.23 -4.23
C LEU A 24 4.74 -6.94 -2.95
N HIS A 25 4.56 -6.15 -1.89
CA HIS A 25 4.05 -6.61 -0.61
C HIS A 25 2.78 -5.83 -0.31
N VAL A 26 1.69 -6.53 -0.02
CA VAL A 26 0.41 -5.92 0.33
C VAL A 26 -0.08 -6.56 1.62
N GLU A 27 -0.52 -5.75 2.54
CA GLU A 27 -1.06 -6.24 3.81
C GLU A 27 -2.25 -5.37 4.20
N THR A 28 -3.37 -6.02 4.49
CA THR A 28 -4.51 -5.35 5.12
C THR A 28 -4.95 -6.18 6.31
N THR A 29 -5.24 -5.51 7.42
CA THR A 29 -5.71 -6.19 8.62
C THR A 29 -6.94 -5.46 9.16
N ASN A 30 -7.88 -6.23 9.66
CA ASN A 30 -9.08 -5.69 10.28
C ASN A 30 -9.24 -6.38 11.63
N GLY A 31 -9.11 -5.62 12.71
CA GLY A 31 -9.28 -6.14 14.04
C GLY A 31 -8.03 -6.74 14.68
N ALA A 32 -6.89 -6.76 13.99
CA ALA A 32 -5.68 -7.38 14.52
C ALA A 32 -5.24 -6.76 15.85
N TYR A 33 -5.21 -5.45 15.92
CA TYR A 33 -4.78 -4.75 17.14
C TYR A 33 -5.85 -4.79 18.22
N ALA A 34 -7.12 -4.67 17.84
CA ALA A 34 -8.21 -4.76 18.78
C ALA A 34 -8.33 -6.19 19.35
N ASN A 35 -8.08 -7.18 18.53
CA ASN A 35 -8.10 -8.59 18.95
C ASN A 35 -7.02 -8.88 19.99
N HIS A 36 -5.89 -8.18 19.95
CA HIS A 36 -4.83 -8.31 20.94
C HIS A 36 -5.33 -8.00 22.35
N PHE A 37 -6.22 -7.04 22.48
CA PHE A 37 -6.77 -6.59 23.76
C PHE A 37 -8.14 -7.21 24.09
N ASP A 38 -8.87 -7.65 23.08
CA ASP A 38 -10.19 -8.25 23.22
C ASP A 38 -10.35 -9.37 22.19
N GLN A 39 -10.25 -10.60 22.66
CA GLN A 39 -10.29 -11.78 21.81
C GLN A 39 -11.65 -12.01 21.13
N GLN A 40 -12.68 -11.25 21.53
CA GLN A 40 -13.98 -11.33 20.89
C GLN A 40 -14.04 -10.47 19.61
N VAL A 41 -13.07 -9.59 19.40
CA VAL A 41 -13.01 -8.78 18.20
C VAL A 41 -12.52 -9.65 17.04
N PHE A 42 -13.28 -9.65 15.97
CA PHE A 42 -12.95 -10.43 14.77
C PHE A 42 -11.67 -9.90 14.13
N ASN A 43 -10.74 -10.79 13.83
CA ASN A 43 -9.47 -10.44 13.21
C ASN A 43 -9.41 -11.09 11.82
N ALA A 44 -9.30 -10.26 10.78
CA ALA A 44 -9.19 -10.74 9.41
C ALA A 44 -8.08 -9.96 8.69
N GLY A 45 -7.42 -10.61 7.77
CA GLY A 45 -6.35 -9.95 7.03
C GLY A 45 -6.15 -10.58 5.66
N THR A 46 -5.49 -9.82 4.80
CA THR A 46 -5.06 -10.27 3.48
C THR A 46 -3.60 -9.91 3.32
N PHE A 47 -2.81 -10.86 2.87
CA PHE A 47 -1.36 -10.69 2.76
C PHE A 47 -0.89 -11.19 1.41
N LEU A 48 -0.11 -10.34 0.71
CA LEU A 48 0.68 -10.73 -0.46
C LEU A 48 2.12 -10.43 -0.10
N ARG A 49 2.97 -11.45 -0.08
CA ARG A 49 4.33 -11.26 0.41
C ARG A 49 5.36 -11.41 -0.70
N ASN A 50 5.96 -10.29 -1.08
CA ASN A 50 7.11 -10.25 -1.98
C ASN A 50 6.86 -10.98 -3.30
N ILE A 51 5.70 -10.75 -3.89
CA ILE A 51 5.39 -11.33 -5.20
C ILE A 51 6.10 -10.52 -6.29
N LEU A 52 6.63 -11.20 -7.28
CA LEU A 52 7.29 -10.55 -8.40
C LEU A 52 6.26 -10.20 -9.47
N VAL A 53 6.10 -8.92 -9.74
CA VAL A 53 5.12 -8.43 -10.72
C VAL A 53 5.73 -7.30 -11.55
N THR A 54 5.11 -7.03 -12.69
CA THR A 54 5.33 -5.82 -13.47
C THR A 54 3.99 -5.17 -13.69
N TYR A 55 3.83 -3.92 -13.24
CA TYR A 55 2.61 -3.17 -13.55
C TYR A 55 2.92 -2.12 -14.60
N GLU A 56 1.94 -1.86 -15.46
CA GLU A 56 2.09 -0.91 -16.56
C GLU A 56 1.46 0.45 -16.28
N HIS A 57 0.62 0.54 -15.25
CA HIS A 57 -0.07 1.78 -14.92
C HIS A 57 -0.38 1.81 -13.44
N ALA A 58 -0.28 3.01 -12.83
CA ALA A 58 -0.62 3.24 -11.44
C ALA A 58 -1.66 4.36 -11.34
N GLN A 59 -2.57 4.23 -10.40
CA GLN A 59 -3.57 5.24 -10.07
C GLN A 59 -3.55 5.52 -8.58
N LEU A 60 -3.82 6.76 -8.22
CA LEU A 60 -4.00 7.18 -6.83
C LEU A 60 -5.28 8.01 -6.77
N LYS A 61 -6.25 7.56 -5.99
CA LYS A 61 -7.57 8.20 -5.88
C LYS A 61 -7.97 8.39 -4.44
N GLY A 62 -8.83 9.38 -4.17
CA GLY A 62 -9.31 9.67 -2.84
C GLY A 62 -8.59 10.86 -2.23
N GLY A 63 -8.54 10.88 -0.91
CA GLY A 63 -7.78 11.88 -0.16
C GLY A 63 -8.55 13.10 0.30
N GLU A 64 -9.76 13.34 -0.20
CA GLU A 64 -10.56 14.49 0.25
C GLU A 64 -11.37 14.17 1.50
N LYS A 65 -12.25 13.18 1.42
CA LYS A 65 -13.07 12.73 2.53
C LYS A 65 -12.66 11.36 3.03
N ASP A 66 -12.16 10.55 2.12
CA ASP A 66 -11.76 9.17 2.39
C ASP A 66 -10.25 9.04 2.24
N PRO A 67 -9.64 8.05 2.90
CA PRO A 67 -8.24 7.71 2.65
C PRO A 67 -7.99 7.36 1.18
N TYR A 68 -6.73 7.39 0.78
CA TYR A 68 -6.34 7.12 -0.60
C TYR A 68 -6.46 5.64 -0.95
N ARG A 69 -6.66 5.40 -2.24
CA ARG A 69 -6.63 4.07 -2.83
C ARG A 69 -5.59 4.05 -3.95
N VAL A 70 -4.69 3.07 -3.90
CA VAL A 70 -3.75 2.80 -4.97
C VAL A 70 -4.33 1.70 -5.86
N GLY A 71 -4.21 1.85 -7.16
CA GLY A 71 -4.51 0.81 -8.13
C GLY A 71 -3.31 0.59 -9.04
N LEU A 72 -2.90 -0.65 -9.19
CA LEU A 72 -1.80 -1.04 -10.08
C LEU A 72 -2.34 -2.01 -11.12
N LYS A 73 -2.27 -1.60 -12.39
CA LYS A 73 -2.67 -2.46 -13.50
C LYS A 73 -1.50 -3.35 -13.88
N LEU A 74 -1.65 -4.65 -13.71
CA LEU A 74 -0.58 -5.60 -14.01
C LEU A 74 -0.48 -5.84 -15.51
N ARG A 75 0.75 -6.02 -16.00
CA ARG A 75 1.03 -6.23 -17.43
C ARG A 75 0.29 -7.44 -17.99
N ASP A 76 0.24 -8.52 -17.24
CA ASP A 76 -0.36 -9.78 -17.70
C ASP A 76 -1.84 -9.91 -17.37
N GLY A 77 -2.46 -8.80 -16.97
CA GLY A 77 -3.89 -8.73 -16.68
C GLY A 77 -4.18 -8.59 -15.19
N GLY A 78 -5.31 -7.96 -14.91
CA GLY A 78 -5.75 -7.77 -13.54
C GLY A 78 -5.23 -6.51 -12.88
N TRP A 79 -5.75 -6.25 -11.70
CA TRP A 79 -5.42 -5.06 -10.91
C TRP A 79 -5.14 -5.44 -9.48
N VAL A 80 -4.23 -4.71 -8.86
CA VAL A 80 -4.05 -4.73 -7.40
C VAL A 80 -4.59 -3.41 -6.87
N TYR A 81 -5.51 -3.47 -5.94
CA TYR A 81 -6.05 -2.29 -5.27
C TYR A 81 -5.81 -2.39 -3.77
N VAL A 82 -5.34 -1.29 -3.19
CA VAL A 82 -5.22 -1.16 -1.73
C VAL A 82 -5.86 0.16 -1.34
N GLN A 83 -6.80 0.12 -0.43
CA GLN A 83 -7.53 1.28 0.06
C GLN A 83 -7.25 1.49 1.54
N GLY A 84 -7.46 2.72 2.01
CA GLY A 84 -7.22 3.06 3.40
C GLY A 84 -5.84 3.63 3.66
N LEU A 85 -5.20 4.18 2.64
CA LEU A 85 -3.82 4.65 2.73
C LEU A 85 -3.78 6.12 3.11
N THR A 86 -2.85 6.49 4.02
CA THR A 86 -2.77 7.83 4.58
C THR A 86 -1.37 8.44 4.55
N HIS A 87 -0.33 7.61 4.60
CA HIS A 87 1.07 8.04 4.74
C HIS A 87 1.97 7.28 3.77
N TYR A 88 3.18 7.80 3.57
CA TYR A 88 4.18 7.13 2.73
C TYR A 88 5.58 7.46 3.19
N GLU A 89 6.52 6.62 2.77
CA GLU A 89 7.94 6.92 2.91
C GLU A 89 8.76 6.19 1.85
N THR A 90 9.93 6.75 1.55
CA THR A 90 10.91 6.11 0.68
C THR A 90 12.20 5.94 1.46
N ASN A 91 13.01 4.97 1.05
CA ASN A 91 14.36 4.84 1.59
C ASN A 91 15.38 4.66 0.46
N ASP A 92 16.66 4.64 0.82
CA ASP A 92 17.75 4.62 -0.14
C ASP A 92 17.95 3.25 -0.81
N ASP A 93 17.19 2.22 -0.39
CA ASP A 93 17.31 0.87 -0.93
C ASP A 93 16.29 0.58 -2.03
N ASN A 94 15.76 1.63 -2.67
CA ASN A 94 14.74 1.51 -3.72
C ASN A 94 13.46 0.85 -3.21
N GLU A 95 13.12 1.12 -1.96
CA GLU A 95 11.88 0.68 -1.36
C GLU A 95 10.93 1.87 -1.22
N PHE A 96 9.67 1.63 -1.53
CA PHE A 96 8.63 2.64 -1.43
C PHE A 96 7.46 2.04 -0.67
N LEU A 97 7.15 2.60 0.48
CA LEU A 97 6.09 2.12 1.37
C LEU A 97 4.96 3.13 1.42
N ILE A 98 3.73 2.66 1.27
CA ILE A 98 2.53 3.44 1.55
C ILE A 98 1.77 2.70 2.62
N ALA A 99 1.40 3.41 3.68
CA ALA A 99 0.75 2.84 4.85
C ALA A 99 -0.54 3.56 5.15
N GLY A 100 -1.49 2.84 5.71
CA GLY A 100 -2.77 3.40 6.14
C GLY A 100 -3.00 3.18 7.62
N PHE A 101 -3.38 4.25 8.31
CA PHE A 101 -3.73 4.20 9.72
C PHE A 101 -5.21 4.51 9.88
N ASN A 102 -5.89 3.77 10.74
CA ASN A 102 -7.30 4.01 11.01
C ASN A 102 -7.47 5.25 11.91
N TYR A 103 -8.70 5.59 12.25
CA TYR A 103 -8.99 6.78 13.05
C TYR A 103 -8.45 6.70 14.48
N GLU A 104 -8.07 5.50 14.93
CA GLU A 104 -7.46 5.30 16.25
C GLU A 104 -5.93 5.29 16.16
N GLY A 105 -5.37 5.55 14.97
CA GLY A 105 -3.93 5.59 14.76
C GLY A 105 -3.29 4.23 14.63
N GLN A 106 -4.06 3.17 14.43
CA GLN A 106 -3.55 1.81 14.27
C GLN A 106 -3.31 1.49 12.80
N LEU A 107 -2.26 0.74 12.50
CA LEU A 107 -1.94 0.34 11.14
C LEU A 107 -3.02 -0.61 10.61
N ALA A 108 -3.57 -0.27 9.44
CA ALA A 108 -4.65 -1.03 8.83
C ALA A 108 -4.30 -1.60 7.46
N ALA A 109 -3.46 -0.90 6.70
CA ALA A 109 -3.12 -1.32 5.34
C ALA A 109 -1.71 -0.88 4.98
N THR A 110 -1.02 -1.69 4.19
CA THR A 110 0.27 -1.31 3.62
C THR A 110 0.37 -1.82 2.19
N ILE A 111 1.09 -1.07 1.36
CA ILE A 111 1.58 -1.56 0.09
C ILE A 111 3.04 -1.12 -0.03
N GLU A 112 3.91 -2.06 -0.30
CA GLU A 112 5.34 -1.79 -0.44
C GLU A 112 5.83 -2.29 -1.79
N THR A 113 6.59 -1.46 -2.47
CA THR A 113 7.21 -1.79 -3.75
C THR A 113 8.72 -1.75 -3.56
N VAL A 114 9.37 -2.84 -3.92
CA VAL A 114 10.82 -2.96 -3.84
C VAL A 114 11.36 -3.29 -5.23
N SER A 115 12.36 -2.54 -5.65
CA SER A 115 13.00 -2.77 -6.95
C SER A 115 13.61 -4.18 -7.00
N TYR A 116 13.43 -4.86 -8.13
CA TYR A 116 13.97 -6.20 -8.33
C TYR A 116 15.50 -6.21 -8.34
N THR A 117 16.11 -5.14 -8.81
CA THR A 117 17.58 -5.04 -8.93
C THR A 117 18.18 -4.07 -7.95
#